data_7aa1f3e1fd61eae76e54eddc8d52fe69
#
_entry.id   7aa1f3e1fd61eae76e54eddc8d52fe69
#
_cell.length_a   1.000
_cell.length_b   1.000
_cell.length_c   1.000
_cell.angle_alpha   90.00
_cell.angle_beta   90.00
_cell.angle_gamma   90.00
#
_symmetry.space_group_name_H-M   'P 1'
#
loop_
_entity.id
_entity.type
_entity.pdbx_description
1 polymer ?
#
loop_
_entity_poly.entity_id
_entity_poly.type
_entity_poly.pdbx_seq_one_letter_code
_entity_poly.pdbx_strand_id
1 'polypeptide(L)'
;MTAKFPYARSFIASLQTAGKQASTIEQYELTLADFFNYEQHFNETFAKDQLLADLTENDIRTYLEMLREQRQFKPSTLNKALSNLNGYFSYLFAHRIITTLPTFAIKGQPLLNQPTTTTWPELLPQWLVNEDLHPYTRLFLLLTYKGYTATKMLTPGFYQDFKQLQFTVDEHRFIMTLQTYLQPLQAQSGSLDLFLKKRQRGNDPHITLAALHKYLAGDGQRLGVPLKPVTLRQDFILWYLNQHRTTEPTQIMTRLRLDATSLEYYQNLLRQRDLRTLQAKRTT
;
A
#
# COMPACT_ATOMS: atom_id res chain seq x y z
N MET A 1 15.11 -24.37 11.98
CA MET A 1 13.71 -23.94 11.96
C MET A 1 12.93 -24.97 11.17
N THR A 2 11.98 -25.64 11.78
CA THR A 2 11.08 -26.61 11.14
C THR A 2 10.22 -25.85 10.12
N ALA A 3 10.17 -26.33 8.89
CA ALA A 3 9.34 -25.73 7.85
C ALA A 3 7.87 -25.80 8.28
N LYS A 4 7.22 -24.65 8.35
CA LYS A 4 5.83 -24.53 8.83
C LYS A 4 4.78 -24.99 7.80
N PHE A 5 5.20 -25.37 6.58
CA PHE A 5 4.34 -25.85 5.50
C PHE A 5 5.18 -26.66 4.48
N PRO A 6 4.56 -27.55 3.69
CA PRO A 6 5.29 -28.37 2.72
C PRO A 6 6.06 -27.54 1.70
N TYR A 7 7.21 -28.01 1.26
CA TYR A 7 8.09 -27.35 0.28
C TYR A 7 8.46 -25.89 0.59
N ALA A 8 8.37 -25.45 1.86
CA ALA A 8 8.61 -24.07 2.28
C ALA A 8 9.99 -23.55 1.82
N ARG A 9 11.06 -24.33 2.00
CA ARG A 9 12.42 -23.91 1.65
C ARG A 9 12.59 -23.61 0.17
N SER A 10 12.13 -24.51 -0.69
CA SER A 10 12.23 -24.35 -2.16
C SER A 10 11.34 -23.23 -2.68
N PHE A 11 10.12 -23.11 -2.15
CA PHE A 11 9.21 -22.02 -2.51
C PHE A 11 9.77 -20.66 -2.08
N ILE A 12 10.26 -20.50 -0.86
CA ILE A 12 10.87 -19.24 -0.38
C ILE A 12 12.09 -18.88 -1.23
N ALA A 13 12.96 -19.86 -1.54
CA ALA A 13 14.10 -19.63 -2.43
C ALA A 13 13.66 -19.13 -3.82
N SER A 14 12.57 -19.67 -4.38
CA SER A 14 12.02 -19.19 -5.65
C SER A 14 11.53 -17.74 -5.57
N LEU A 15 10.89 -17.35 -4.47
CA LEU A 15 10.46 -15.96 -4.25
C LEU A 15 11.65 -15.00 -4.11
N GLN A 16 12.72 -15.43 -3.44
CA GLN A 16 13.97 -14.66 -3.32
C GLN A 16 14.64 -14.47 -4.68
N THR A 17 14.74 -15.54 -5.47
CA THR A 17 15.27 -15.49 -6.84
C THR A 17 14.44 -14.58 -7.74
N ALA A 18 13.11 -14.55 -7.54
CA ALA A 18 12.21 -13.63 -8.24
C ALA A 18 12.27 -12.17 -7.72
N GLY A 19 13.18 -11.85 -6.80
CA GLY A 19 13.39 -10.50 -6.28
C GLY A 19 12.28 -9.98 -5.38
N LYS A 20 11.48 -10.87 -4.75
CA LYS A 20 10.41 -10.44 -3.84
C LYS A 20 10.98 -9.82 -2.57
N GLN A 21 10.35 -8.75 -2.09
CA GLN A 21 10.73 -8.08 -0.86
C GLN A 21 10.57 -9.00 0.36
N ALA A 22 11.43 -8.85 1.37
CA ALA A 22 11.41 -9.66 2.60
C ALA A 22 10.03 -9.65 3.28
N SER A 23 9.38 -8.48 3.35
CA SER A 23 8.03 -8.36 3.92
C SER A 23 6.95 -9.11 3.11
N THR A 24 7.13 -9.25 1.81
CA THR A 24 6.23 -10.07 0.96
C THR A 24 6.43 -11.54 1.24
N ILE A 25 7.68 -12.00 1.37
CA ILE A 25 8.02 -13.38 1.70
C ILE A 25 7.44 -13.77 3.06
N GLU A 26 7.64 -12.91 4.08
CA GLU A 26 7.05 -13.11 5.41
C GLU A 26 5.53 -13.28 5.37
N GLN A 27 4.85 -12.53 4.53
CA GLN A 27 3.40 -12.65 4.38
C GLN A 27 2.96 -13.95 3.72
N TYR A 28 3.74 -14.46 2.74
CA TYR A 28 3.54 -15.82 2.23
C TYR A 28 3.70 -16.85 3.34
N GLU A 29 4.79 -16.76 4.11
CA GLU A 29 5.07 -17.69 5.21
C GLU A 29 3.95 -17.71 6.26
N LEU A 30 3.47 -16.54 6.67
CA LEU A 30 2.37 -16.42 7.63
C LEU A 30 1.07 -17.02 7.09
N THR A 31 0.71 -16.69 5.85
CA THR A 31 -0.54 -17.19 5.24
C THR A 31 -0.49 -18.70 5.05
N LEU A 32 0.60 -19.23 4.53
CA LEU A 32 0.75 -20.67 4.27
C LEU A 32 0.84 -21.48 5.56
N ALA A 33 1.58 -20.98 6.55
CA ALA A 33 1.64 -21.63 7.85
C ALA A 33 0.25 -21.69 8.52
N ASP A 34 -0.54 -20.63 8.43
CA ASP A 34 -1.89 -20.59 8.96
C ASP A 34 -2.83 -21.53 8.20
N PHE A 35 -2.77 -21.56 6.87
CA PHE A 35 -3.55 -22.46 6.03
C PHE A 35 -3.26 -23.93 6.34
N PHE A 36 -1.99 -24.34 6.32
CA PHE A 36 -1.63 -25.73 6.59
C PHE A 36 -1.92 -26.15 8.03
N ASN A 37 -1.80 -25.22 8.98
CA ASN A 37 -2.22 -25.48 10.35
C ASN A 37 -3.75 -25.69 10.43
N TYR A 38 -4.54 -24.94 9.69
CA TYR A 38 -5.97 -25.12 9.58
C TYR A 38 -6.32 -26.49 8.97
N GLU A 39 -5.74 -26.84 7.82
CA GLU A 39 -5.97 -28.12 7.16
C GLU A 39 -5.59 -29.31 8.05
N GLN A 40 -4.50 -29.19 8.79
CA GLN A 40 -4.06 -30.23 9.74
C GLN A 40 -5.09 -30.50 10.85
N HIS A 41 -5.86 -29.49 11.26
CA HIS A 41 -6.78 -29.62 12.40
C HIS A 41 -8.23 -29.83 11.98
N PHE A 42 -8.62 -29.40 10.80
CA PHE A 42 -10.03 -29.37 10.38
C PHE A 42 -10.34 -30.16 9.10
N ASN A 43 -9.32 -30.59 8.36
CA ASN A 43 -9.50 -31.47 7.19
C ASN A 43 -9.02 -32.88 7.54
N GLU A 44 -9.95 -33.78 7.83
CA GLU A 44 -9.62 -35.14 8.24
C GLU A 44 -8.81 -35.92 7.21
N THR A 45 -9.07 -35.70 5.93
CA THR A 45 -8.33 -36.35 4.84
C THR A 45 -6.88 -35.87 4.83
N PHE A 46 -6.67 -34.56 4.83
CA PHE A 46 -5.32 -34.00 4.84
C PHE A 46 -4.57 -34.29 6.14
N ALA A 47 -5.26 -34.26 7.29
CA ALA A 47 -4.67 -34.56 8.60
C ALA A 47 -4.05 -35.96 8.67
N LYS A 48 -4.65 -36.93 7.96
CA LYS A 48 -4.23 -38.32 7.97
C LYS A 48 -2.95 -38.58 7.19
N ASP A 49 -2.88 -38.11 5.95
CA ASP A 49 -1.82 -38.49 5.01
C ASP A 49 -0.94 -37.32 4.57
N GLN A 50 -1.36 -36.08 4.84
CA GLN A 50 -0.72 -34.81 4.48
C GLN A 50 -0.34 -34.70 2.98
N LEU A 51 -1.14 -35.35 2.12
CA LEU A 51 -0.93 -35.36 0.69
C LEU A 51 -1.48 -34.07 0.06
N LEU A 52 -0.60 -33.31 -0.56
CA LEU A 52 -0.97 -32.06 -1.24
C LEU A 52 -1.90 -32.29 -2.45
N ALA A 53 -1.88 -33.49 -3.03
CA ALA A 53 -2.75 -33.86 -4.13
C ALA A 53 -4.22 -33.99 -3.72
N ASP A 54 -4.50 -34.19 -2.43
CA ASP A 54 -5.84 -34.33 -1.89
C ASP A 54 -6.51 -33.00 -1.54
N LEU A 55 -5.75 -31.91 -1.56
CA LEU A 55 -6.28 -30.57 -1.35
C LEU A 55 -7.10 -30.13 -2.58
N THR A 56 -8.35 -29.82 -2.35
CA THR A 56 -9.33 -29.46 -3.35
C THR A 56 -9.68 -27.97 -3.33
N GLU A 57 -10.43 -27.53 -4.32
CA GLU A 57 -11.00 -26.18 -4.34
C GLU A 57 -11.88 -25.93 -3.10
N ASN A 58 -12.63 -26.97 -2.67
CA ASN A 58 -13.52 -26.86 -1.51
C ASN A 58 -12.75 -26.57 -0.21
N ASP A 59 -11.58 -27.14 -0.02
CA ASP A 59 -10.75 -26.90 1.17
C ASP A 59 -10.29 -25.45 1.21
N ILE A 60 -9.85 -24.91 0.07
CA ILE A 60 -9.48 -23.49 -0.04
C ILE A 60 -10.69 -22.59 0.27
N ARG A 61 -11.87 -22.91 -0.26
CA ARG A 61 -13.10 -22.13 0.01
C ARG A 61 -13.48 -22.16 1.48
N THR A 62 -13.46 -23.33 2.10
CA THR A 62 -13.77 -23.51 3.52
C THR A 62 -12.82 -22.72 4.41
N TYR A 63 -11.52 -22.75 4.10
CA TYR A 63 -10.55 -21.92 4.80
C TYR A 63 -10.84 -20.42 4.65
N LEU A 64 -11.11 -19.93 3.44
CA LEU A 64 -11.45 -18.53 3.21
C LEU A 64 -12.76 -18.11 3.89
N GLU A 65 -13.73 -19.00 3.97
CA GLU A 65 -14.98 -18.78 4.72
C GLU A 65 -14.72 -18.69 6.22
N MET A 66 -13.91 -19.57 6.77
CA MET A 66 -13.48 -19.48 8.17
C MET A 66 -12.80 -18.14 8.46
N LEU A 67 -11.90 -17.68 7.58
CA LEU A 67 -11.27 -16.37 7.73
C LEU A 67 -12.31 -15.24 7.72
N ARG A 68 -13.35 -15.34 6.87
CA ARG A 68 -14.42 -14.34 6.76
C ARG A 68 -15.35 -14.37 7.97
N GLU A 69 -15.89 -15.54 8.29
CA GLU A 69 -16.99 -15.68 9.27
C GLU A 69 -16.48 -15.68 10.71
N GLN A 70 -15.40 -16.42 10.99
CA GLN A 70 -14.91 -16.58 12.36
C GLN A 70 -13.87 -15.50 12.73
N ARG A 71 -12.95 -15.15 11.78
CA ARG A 71 -11.91 -14.16 12.06
C ARG A 71 -12.26 -12.75 11.57
N GLN A 72 -13.42 -12.57 10.94
CA GLN A 72 -13.94 -11.27 10.48
C GLN A 72 -12.95 -10.51 9.57
N PHE A 73 -12.24 -11.24 8.70
CA PHE A 73 -11.28 -10.62 7.80
C PHE A 73 -11.99 -9.82 6.72
N LYS A 74 -11.44 -8.64 6.42
CA LYS A 74 -11.93 -7.75 5.37
C LYS A 74 -11.68 -8.36 3.97
N PRO A 75 -12.51 -8.03 2.96
CA PRO A 75 -12.34 -8.52 1.59
C PRO A 75 -10.93 -8.35 1.03
N SER A 76 -10.25 -7.25 1.32
CA SER A 76 -8.87 -7.02 0.89
C SER A 76 -7.87 -8.01 1.53
N THR A 77 -8.09 -8.39 2.79
CA THR A 77 -7.25 -9.37 3.50
C THR A 77 -7.50 -10.78 2.98
N LEU A 78 -8.77 -11.12 2.69
CA LEU A 78 -9.16 -12.39 2.07
C LEU A 78 -8.55 -12.54 0.68
N ASN A 79 -8.63 -11.50 -0.15
CA ASN A 79 -8.03 -11.49 -1.48
C ASN A 79 -6.51 -11.66 -1.43
N LYS A 80 -5.87 -11.10 -0.39
CA LYS A 80 -4.44 -11.27 -0.18
C LYS A 80 -4.10 -12.70 0.22
N ALA A 81 -4.86 -13.31 1.14
CA ALA A 81 -4.69 -14.73 1.50
C ALA A 81 -4.86 -15.62 0.26
N LEU A 82 -5.92 -15.42 -0.52
CA LEU A 82 -6.14 -16.14 -1.77
C LEU A 82 -5.00 -15.95 -2.76
N SER A 83 -4.47 -14.73 -2.91
CA SER A 83 -3.32 -14.46 -3.79
C SER A 83 -2.07 -15.21 -3.36
N ASN A 84 -1.81 -15.29 -2.05
CA ASN A 84 -0.68 -16.03 -1.51
C ASN A 84 -0.85 -17.54 -1.74
N LEU A 85 -2.04 -18.10 -1.48
CA LEU A 85 -2.35 -19.50 -1.77
C LEU A 85 -2.20 -19.80 -3.27
N ASN A 86 -2.73 -18.95 -4.13
CA ASN A 86 -2.62 -19.12 -5.58
C ASN A 86 -1.14 -19.10 -6.04
N GLY A 87 -0.32 -18.20 -5.52
CA GLY A 87 1.11 -18.15 -5.83
C GLY A 87 1.83 -19.44 -5.41
N TYR A 88 1.51 -19.98 -4.24
CA TYR A 88 2.10 -21.23 -3.76
C TYR A 88 1.64 -22.45 -4.57
N PHE A 89 0.33 -22.63 -4.78
CA PHE A 89 -0.19 -23.75 -5.55
C PHE A 89 0.23 -23.69 -7.02
N SER A 90 0.33 -22.50 -7.60
CA SER A 90 0.91 -22.31 -8.95
C SER A 90 2.37 -22.75 -9.01
N TYR A 91 3.17 -22.46 -7.98
CA TYR A 91 4.54 -22.95 -7.88
C TYR A 91 4.58 -24.49 -7.83
N LEU A 92 3.77 -25.11 -6.98
CA LEU A 92 3.71 -26.58 -6.88
C LEU A 92 3.29 -27.23 -8.19
N PHE A 93 2.31 -26.64 -8.87
CA PHE A 93 1.83 -27.12 -10.16
C PHE A 93 2.91 -27.00 -11.25
N ALA A 94 3.59 -25.85 -11.33
CA ALA A 94 4.67 -25.62 -12.29
C ALA A 94 5.85 -26.60 -12.10
N HIS A 95 6.10 -27.03 -10.85
CA HIS A 95 7.12 -28.01 -10.53
C HIS A 95 6.62 -29.46 -10.55
N ARG A 96 5.38 -29.70 -11.04
CA ARG A 96 4.76 -31.03 -11.13
C ARG A 96 4.66 -31.77 -9.79
N ILE A 97 4.59 -31.04 -8.70
CA ILE A 97 4.39 -31.59 -7.35
C ILE A 97 2.92 -31.97 -7.15
N ILE A 98 2.02 -31.17 -7.75
CA ILE A 98 0.58 -31.43 -7.83
C ILE A 98 0.16 -31.43 -9.31
N THR A 99 -0.93 -32.13 -9.61
CA THR A 99 -1.48 -32.24 -10.96
C THR A 99 -2.72 -31.37 -11.19
N THR A 100 -3.32 -30.87 -10.15
CA THR A 100 -4.49 -29.98 -10.15
C THR A 100 -4.17 -28.68 -9.44
N LEU A 101 -4.83 -27.59 -9.84
CA LEU A 101 -4.65 -26.28 -9.22
C LEU A 101 -5.90 -25.93 -8.40
N PRO A 102 -5.91 -26.15 -7.07
CA PRO A 102 -7.13 -26.02 -6.27
C PRO A 102 -7.63 -24.57 -6.13
N THR A 103 -6.81 -23.59 -6.53
CA THR A 103 -7.17 -22.17 -6.50
C THR A 103 -7.72 -21.64 -7.83
N PHE A 104 -7.70 -22.43 -8.91
CA PHE A 104 -7.95 -21.96 -10.28
C PHE A 104 -9.31 -21.27 -10.47
N ALA A 105 -10.39 -21.85 -9.96
CA ALA A 105 -11.74 -21.30 -10.14
C ALA A 105 -12.16 -20.29 -9.06
N ILE A 106 -11.30 -20.04 -8.07
CA ILE A 106 -11.63 -19.14 -6.97
C ILE A 106 -11.33 -17.70 -7.36
N LYS A 107 -12.38 -16.88 -7.40
CA LYS A 107 -12.25 -15.44 -7.67
C LYS A 107 -12.18 -14.67 -6.37
N GLY A 108 -11.33 -13.64 -6.35
CA GLY A 108 -11.29 -12.69 -5.24
C GLY A 108 -12.62 -11.95 -5.06
N GLN A 109 -12.88 -11.51 -3.84
CA GLN A 109 -14.06 -10.71 -3.53
C GLN A 109 -13.93 -9.30 -4.14
N PRO A 110 -15.02 -8.74 -4.69
CA PRO A 110 -15.00 -7.38 -5.18
C PRO A 110 -14.66 -6.41 -4.03
N LEU A 111 -13.65 -5.59 -4.24
CA LEU A 111 -13.33 -4.52 -3.31
C LEU A 111 -14.28 -3.36 -3.64
N LEU A 112 -15.17 -3.03 -2.70
CA LEU A 112 -15.94 -1.80 -2.76
C LEU A 112 -14.98 -0.64 -2.50
N ASN A 113 -14.19 -0.29 -3.51
CA ASN A 113 -13.49 0.98 -3.54
C ASN A 113 -14.57 2.05 -3.77
N GLN A 114 -15.10 2.60 -2.68
CA GLN A 114 -15.76 3.90 -2.78
C GLN A 114 -14.65 4.90 -3.10
N PRO A 115 -14.64 5.47 -4.30
CA PRO A 115 -13.75 6.58 -4.58
C PRO A 115 -14.22 7.75 -3.71
N THR A 116 -13.59 7.95 -2.59
CA THR A 116 -13.72 9.21 -1.85
C THR A 116 -13.18 10.29 -2.76
N THR A 117 -14.07 11.09 -3.30
CA THR A 117 -13.72 12.28 -4.07
C THR A 117 -13.22 13.34 -3.10
N THR A 118 -12.06 13.16 -2.55
CA THR A 118 -11.46 14.22 -1.76
C THR A 118 -10.75 15.17 -2.73
N THR A 119 -11.23 16.40 -2.80
CA THR A 119 -10.56 17.50 -3.48
C THR A 119 -9.44 18.06 -2.60
N TRP A 120 -8.80 17.21 -1.82
CA TRP A 120 -7.76 17.63 -0.87
C TRP A 120 -6.65 18.48 -1.52
N PRO A 121 -6.26 18.30 -2.80
CA PRO A 121 -5.27 19.17 -3.42
C PRO A 121 -5.67 20.63 -3.44
N GLU A 122 -6.95 20.92 -3.54
CA GLU A 122 -7.51 22.30 -3.52
C GLU A 122 -7.48 22.89 -2.12
N LEU A 123 -7.51 22.05 -1.08
CA LEU A 123 -7.44 22.44 0.33
C LEU A 123 -6.00 22.55 0.84
N LEU A 124 -5.01 22.12 0.04
CA LEU A 124 -3.61 22.11 0.46
C LEU A 124 -3.10 23.46 0.96
N PRO A 125 -3.36 24.61 0.31
CA PRO A 125 -2.90 25.90 0.82
C PRO A 125 -3.42 26.21 2.23
N GLN A 126 -4.68 25.89 2.50
CA GLN A 126 -5.29 26.07 3.83
C GLN A 126 -4.68 25.12 4.87
N TRP A 127 -4.41 23.87 4.49
CA TRP A 127 -3.81 22.89 5.38
C TRP A 127 -2.32 23.17 5.68
N LEU A 128 -1.60 23.80 4.76
CA LEU A 128 -0.20 24.16 5.00
C LEU A 128 -0.03 25.26 6.07
N VAL A 129 -1.00 26.16 6.20
CA VAL A 129 -0.96 27.23 7.21
C VAL A 129 -1.65 26.83 8.52
N ASN A 130 -2.35 25.69 8.55
CA ASN A 130 -3.05 25.22 9.75
C ASN A 130 -2.04 24.62 10.77
N GLU A 131 -1.76 25.37 11.82
CA GLU A 131 -0.80 24.97 12.87
C GLU A 131 -1.31 23.88 13.80
N ASP A 132 -2.61 23.58 13.80
CA ASP A 132 -3.18 22.44 14.54
C ASP A 132 -2.78 21.09 13.92
N LEU A 133 -2.36 21.11 12.65
CA LEU A 133 -1.85 19.92 11.98
C LEU A 133 -0.37 19.71 12.26
N HIS A 134 -0.02 18.46 12.51
CA HIS A 134 1.38 18.10 12.76
C HIS A 134 2.29 18.48 11.57
N PRO A 135 3.50 19.03 11.79
CA PRO A 135 4.41 19.40 10.70
C PRO A 135 4.68 18.29 9.70
N TYR A 136 4.77 17.03 10.15
CA TYR A 136 4.93 15.89 9.26
C TYR A 136 3.71 15.59 8.39
N THR A 137 2.51 15.86 8.87
CA THR A 137 1.29 15.75 8.06
C THR A 137 1.28 16.77 6.95
N ARG A 138 1.54 18.04 7.27
CA ARG A 138 1.63 19.13 6.29
C ARG A 138 2.72 18.89 5.26
N LEU A 139 3.90 18.46 5.70
CA LEU A 139 5.02 18.11 4.82
C LEU A 139 4.66 16.93 3.89
N PHE A 140 4.05 15.88 4.44
CA PHE A 140 3.63 14.72 3.66
C PHE A 140 2.63 15.09 2.56
N LEU A 141 1.64 15.93 2.88
CA LEU A 141 0.65 16.43 1.92
C LEU A 141 1.32 17.26 0.82
N LEU A 142 2.21 18.18 1.18
CA LEU A 142 2.99 18.97 0.22
C LEU A 142 3.82 18.09 -0.71
N LEU A 143 4.55 17.12 -0.17
CA LEU A 143 5.40 16.24 -0.97
C LEU A 143 4.58 15.29 -1.84
N THR A 144 3.41 14.83 -1.36
CA THR A 144 2.46 14.07 -2.18
C THR A 144 1.95 14.91 -3.34
N TYR A 145 1.62 16.18 -3.11
CA TYR A 145 1.27 17.14 -4.15
C TYR A 145 2.43 17.41 -5.12
N LYS A 146 3.70 17.35 -4.68
CA LYS A 146 4.89 17.39 -5.56
C LYS A 146 5.16 16.05 -6.30
N GLY A 147 4.33 15.03 -6.10
CA GLY A 147 4.37 13.76 -6.83
C GLY A 147 5.21 12.66 -6.16
N TYR A 148 5.64 12.81 -4.92
CA TYR A 148 6.40 11.77 -4.23
C TYR A 148 5.50 10.73 -3.54
N THR A 149 6.02 9.51 -3.41
CA THR A 149 5.40 8.44 -2.61
C THR A 149 5.88 8.48 -1.17
N ALA A 150 5.07 7.98 -0.23
CA ALA A 150 5.47 7.87 1.17
C ALA A 150 6.79 7.10 1.36
N THR A 151 6.98 6.01 0.62
CA THR A 151 8.22 5.22 0.67
C THR A 151 9.43 6.05 0.25
N LYS A 152 9.33 6.80 -0.85
CA LYS A 152 10.45 7.64 -1.33
C LYS A 152 10.78 8.76 -0.33
N MET A 153 9.76 9.39 0.26
CA MET A 153 9.95 10.47 1.25
C MET A 153 10.68 10.00 2.52
N LEU A 154 10.51 8.73 2.89
CA LEU A 154 11.13 8.13 4.08
C LEU A 154 12.48 7.46 3.79
N THR A 155 12.96 7.48 2.55
CA THR A 155 14.26 6.93 2.19
C THR A 155 15.38 7.84 2.71
N PRO A 156 16.43 7.30 3.34
CA PRO A 156 17.60 8.08 3.73
C PRO A 156 18.19 8.85 2.55
N GLY A 157 18.55 10.11 2.79
CA GLY A 157 19.08 11.02 1.75
C GLY A 157 18.01 11.73 0.93
N PHE A 158 16.72 11.58 1.23
CA PHE A 158 15.62 12.25 0.50
C PHE A 158 15.74 13.79 0.53
N TYR A 159 16.44 14.37 1.49
CA TYR A 159 16.70 15.82 1.54
C TYR A 159 17.38 16.35 0.26
N GLN A 160 18.11 15.53 -0.48
CA GLN A 160 18.72 15.92 -1.76
C GLN A 160 17.67 16.16 -2.84
N ASP A 161 16.68 15.25 -2.96
CA ASP A 161 15.53 15.45 -3.85
C ASP A 161 14.73 16.71 -3.44
N PHE A 162 14.53 16.88 -2.13
CA PHE A 162 13.79 18.02 -1.58
C PHE A 162 14.41 19.36 -1.92
N LYS A 163 15.75 19.49 -1.88
CA LYS A 163 16.49 20.72 -2.24
C LYS A 163 16.28 21.15 -3.70
N GLN A 164 15.93 20.23 -4.58
CA GLN A 164 15.70 20.51 -6.00
C GLN A 164 14.26 20.97 -6.29
N LEU A 165 13.39 20.96 -5.28
CA LEU A 165 11.98 21.32 -5.48
C LEU A 165 11.82 22.83 -5.55
N GLN A 166 10.94 23.24 -6.46
CA GLN A 166 10.46 24.62 -6.52
C GLN A 166 9.18 24.75 -5.68
N PHE A 167 9.11 25.81 -4.90
CA PHE A 167 8.00 26.10 -4.01
C PHE A 167 7.36 27.44 -4.36
N THR A 168 6.05 27.55 -4.21
CA THR A 168 5.33 28.83 -4.26
C THR A 168 5.62 29.64 -3.01
N VAL A 169 5.19 30.91 -2.98
CA VAL A 169 5.38 31.78 -1.82
C VAL A 169 4.76 31.20 -0.55
N ASP A 170 3.55 30.64 -0.63
CA ASP A 170 2.86 30.06 0.53
C ASP A 170 3.50 28.75 0.99
N GLU A 171 3.94 27.90 0.04
CA GLU A 171 4.70 26.69 0.35
C GLU A 171 6.04 27.06 1.03
N HIS A 172 6.71 28.11 0.58
CA HIS A 172 7.95 28.62 1.20
C HIS A 172 7.72 29.06 2.65
N ARG A 173 6.62 29.74 2.92
CA ARG A 173 6.27 30.16 4.29
C ARG A 173 6.14 28.93 5.21
N PHE A 174 5.46 27.89 4.75
CA PHE A 174 5.41 26.63 5.48
C PHE A 174 6.80 26.00 5.67
N ILE A 175 7.64 25.97 4.63
CA ILE A 175 9.00 25.41 4.72
C ILE A 175 9.85 26.14 5.78
N MET A 176 9.73 27.45 5.91
CA MET A 176 10.43 28.20 6.96
C MET A 176 9.99 27.76 8.37
N THR A 177 8.68 27.60 8.57
CA THR A 177 8.14 27.08 9.85
C THR A 177 8.59 25.64 10.11
N LEU A 178 8.61 24.80 9.05
CA LEU A 178 9.08 23.43 9.13
C LEU A 178 10.56 23.34 9.51
N GLN A 179 11.40 24.23 8.98
CA GLN A 179 12.82 24.29 9.31
C GLN A 179 13.05 24.51 10.81
N THR A 180 12.31 25.41 11.44
CA THR A 180 12.37 25.63 12.89
C THR A 180 12.04 24.36 13.67
N TYR A 181 11.06 23.57 13.19
CA TYR A 181 10.71 22.28 13.80
C TYR A 181 11.79 21.21 13.57
N LEU A 182 12.41 21.16 12.39
CA LEU A 182 13.39 20.14 12.03
C LEU A 182 14.78 20.38 12.59
N GLN A 183 15.20 21.64 12.75
CA GLN A 183 16.55 22.01 13.17
C GLN A 183 17.06 21.24 14.41
N PRO A 184 16.31 21.15 15.54
CA PRO A 184 16.78 20.40 16.70
C PRO A 184 16.85 18.89 16.44
N LEU A 185 15.97 18.35 15.60
CA LEU A 185 15.97 16.91 15.24
C LEU A 185 17.16 16.57 14.34
N GLN A 186 17.48 17.43 13.40
CA GLN A 186 18.64 17.28 12.51
C GLN A 186 19.94 17.43 13.29
N ALA A 187 20.05 18.39 14.20
CA ALA A 187 21.21 18.56 15.07
C ALA A 187 21.42 17.33 15.97
N GLN A 188 20.36 16.78 16.54
CA GLN A 188 20.41 15.59 17.39
C GLN A 188 20.80 14.32 16.61
N SER A 189 20.30 14.17 15.39
CA SER A 189 20.47 12.94 14.59
C SER A 189 21.69 12.95 13.70
N GLY A 190 22.30 14.11 13.44
CA GLY A 190 23.33 14.30 12.42
C GLY A 190 22.84 14.09 10.98
N SER A 191 21.52 13.99 10.76
CA SER A 191 20.91 13.78 9.45
C SER A 191 20.21 15.05 8.97
N LEU A 192 20.34 15.34 7.67
CA LEU A 192 19.63 16.46 7.02
C LEU A 192 18.24 16.05 6.50
N ASP A 193 17.83 14.80 6.69
CA ASP A 193 16.54 14.31 6.23
C ASP A 193 15.36 14.96 6.97
N LEU A 194 14.17 14.78 6.40
CA LEU A 194 13.00 15.57 6.80
C LEU A 194 12.09 14.84 7.80
N PHE A 195 12.08 13.51 7.75
CA PHE A 195 11.21 12.69 8.58
C PHE A 195 12.01 11.97 9.67
N LEU A 196 12.35 12.69 10.74
CA LEU A 196 13.22 12.23 11.82
C LEU A 196 12.44 11.91 13.09
N LYS A 197 12.94 10.95 13.88
CA LYS A 197 12.38 10.60 15.18
C LYS A 197 12.65 11.71 16.22
N LYS A 198 11.66 12.06 17.03
CA LYS A 198 11.84 12.94 18.21
C LYS A 198 12.73 12.33 19.29
N ARG A 199 12.70 11.00 19.42
CA ARG A 199 13.53 10.25 20.36
C ARG A 199 14.30 9.21 19.59
N GLN A 200 15.61 9.30 19.59
CA GLN A 200 16.46 8.29 18.97
C GLN A 200 16.43 7.01 19.80
N ARG A 201 15.93 5.93 19.19
CA ARG A 201 16.06 4.58 19.69
C ARG A 201 16.68 3.74 18.58
N GLY A 202 17.91 3.26 18.81
CA GLY A 202 18.69 2.57 17.77
C GLY A 202 19.42 3.53 16.80
N ASN A 203 20.08 2.97 15.79
CA ASN A 203 20.99 3.70 14.90
C ASN A 203 20.27 4.44 13.75
N ASP A 204 19.03 4.10 13.43
CA ASP A 204 18.28 4.74 12.35
C ASP A 204 17.48 5.93 12.90
N PRO A 205 17.78 7.17 12.48
CA PRO A 205 17.05 8.35 12.95
C PRO A 205 15.69 8.55 12.28
N HIS A 206 15.37 7.83 11.20
CA HIS A 206 14.17 8.05 10.40
C HIS A 206 12.91 7.46 11.06
N ILE A 207 11.78 8.14 10.88
CA ILE A 207 10.49 7.56 11.26
C ILE A 207 10.12 6.44 10.27
N THR A 208 9.36 5.47 10.77
CA THR A 208 8.79 4.41 9.94
C THR A 208 7.51 4.86 9.26
N LEU A 209 7.08 4.15 8.21
CA LEU A 209 5.78 4.36 7.57
C LEU A 209 4.63 4.23 8.58
N ALA A 210 4.73 3.28 9.54
CA ALA A 210 3.75 3.12 10.60
C ALA A 210 3.66 4.34 11.53
N ALA A 211 4.81 4.99 11.82
CA ALA A 211 4.83 6.23 12.60
C ALA A 211 4.19 7.39 11.81
N LEU A 212 4.49 7.52 10.51
CA LEU A 212 3.83 8.50 9.64
C LEU A 212 2.31 8.31 9.62
N HIS A 213 1.84 7.07 9.50
CA HIS A 213 0.40 6.76 9.57
C HIS A 213 -0.27 7.24 10.87
N LYS A 214 0.42 7.20 12.02
CA LYS A 214 -0.12 7.69 13.29
C LYS A 214 -0.33 9.22 13.27
N TYR A 215 0.62 9.98 12.73
CA TYR A 215 0.46 11.44 12.57
C TYR A 215 -0.72 11.75 11.64
N LEU A 216 -0.76 11.11 10.47
CA LEU A 216 -1.83 11.29 9.50
C LEU A 216 -3.21 10.91 10.07
N ALA A 217 -3.31 9.81 10.82
CA ALA A 217 -4.57 9.37 11.41
C ALA A 217 -5.10 10.37 12.46
N GLY A 218 -4.20 10.89 13.34
CA GLY A 218 -4.58 11.89 14.33
C GLY A 218 -5.09 13.19 13.71
N ASP A 219 -4.39 13.68 12.68
CA ASP A 219 -4.81 14.90 11.99
C ASP A 219 -6.03 14.66 11.09
N GLY A 220 -6.17 13.46 10.52
CA GLY A 220 -7.36 13.06 9.77
C GLY A 220 -8.63 13.11 10.63
N GLN A 221 -8.54 12.73 11.90
CA GLN A 221 -9.66 12.86 12.84
C GLN A 221 -10.04 14.34 13.09
N ARG A 222 -9.04 15.22 13.22
CA ARG A 222 -9.26 16.67 13.40
C ARG A 222 -9.92 17.31 12.17
N LEU A 223 -9.52 16.88 10.98
CA LEU A 223 -10.06 17.38 9.72
C LEU A 223 -11.38 16.71 9.29
N GLY A 224 -11.82 15.66 10.00
CA GLY A 224 -12.99 14.85 9.61
C GLY A 224 -12.82 14.05 8.31
N VAL A 225 -11.56 13.87 7.84
CA VAL A 225 -11.24 13.14 6.60
C VAL A 225 -10.12 12.11 6.83
N PRO A 226 -10.21 10.91 6.26
CA PRO A 226 -9.19 9.89 6.44
C PRO A 226 -7.94 10.21 5.62
N LEU A 227 -6.85 10.57 6.30
CA LEU A 227 -5.55 10.83 5.67
C LEU A 227 -4.74 9.51 5.54
N LYS A 228 -4.96 8.77 4.47
CA LYS A 228 -4.22 7.54 4.17
C LYS A 228 -3.24 7.78 3.01
N PRO A 229 -1.93 7.47 3.13
CA PRO A 229 -0.94 7.77 2.11
C PRO A 229 -1.30 7.31 0.70
N VAL A 230 -1.77 6.07 0.57
CA VAL A 230 -2.13 5.48 -0.72
C VAL A 230 -3.33 6.21 -1.33
N THR A 231 -4.37 6.46 -0.53
CA THR A 231 -5.59 7.15 -0.99
C THR A 231 -5.29 8.60 -1.38
N LEU A 232 -4.55 9.32 -0.53
CA LEU A 232 -4.15 10.70 -0.81
C LEU A 232 -3.36 10.84 -2.13
N ARG A 233 -2.43 9.91 -2.36
CA ARG A 233 -1.69 9.90 -3.62
C ARG A 233 -2.58 9.56 -4.82
N GLN A 234 -3.46 8.59 -4.70
CA GLN A 234 -4.41 8.21 -5.75
C GLN A 234 -5.35 9.38 -6.07
N ASP A 235 -5.91 10.03 -5.05
CA ASP A 235 -6.80 11.19 -5.21
C ASP A 235 -6.07 12.36 -5.90
N PHE A 236 -4.81 12.61 -5.51
CA PHE A 236 -3.99 13.63 -6.18
C PHE A 236 -3.77 13.31 -7.66
N ILE A 237 -3.41 12.07 -7.98
CA ILE A 237 -3.18 11.67 -9.37
C ILE A 237 -4.47 11.82 -10.19
N LEU A 238 -5.60 11.33 -9.69
CA LEU A 238 -6.89 11.43 -10.37
C LEU A 238 -7.35 12.89 -10.52
N TRP A 239 -7.17 13.71 -9.48
CA TRP A 239 -7.42 15.14 -9.54
C TRP A 239 -6.56 15.82 -10.60
N TYR A 240 -5.26 15.56 -10.61
CA TYR A 240 -4.34 16.16 -11.58
C TYR A 240 -4.67 15.75 -13.01
N LEU A 241 -4.92 14.47 -13.26
CA LEU A 241 -5.33 13.97 -14.58
C LEU A 241 -6.64 14.58 -15.06
N ASN A 242 -7.58 14.81 -14.15
CA ASN A 242 -8.85 15.45 -14.49
C ASN A 242 -8.68 16.91 -14.92
N GLN A 243 -7.77 17.65 -14.28
CA GLN A 243 -7.46 19.04 -14.61
C GLN A 243 -6.60 19.19 -15.88
N HIS A 244 -5.83 18.14 -16.23
CA HIS A 244 -4.80 18.19 -17.28
C HIS A 244 -5.06 17.16 -18.40
N ARG A 245 -6.32 17.07 -18.86
CA ARG A 245 -6.77 16.05 -19.83
C ARG A 245 -6.10 16.14 -21.20
N THR A 246 -5.59 17.32 -21.57
CA THR A 246 -4.94 17.58 -22.87
C THR A 246 -3.41 17.66 -22.77
N THR A 247 -2.84 17.43 -21.58
CA THR A 247 -1.40 17.49 -21.38
C THR A 247 -0.73 16.22 -21.93
N GLU A 248 0.44 16.36 -22.52
CA GLU A 248 1.22 15.26 -23.06
C GLU A 248 1.58 14.22 -21.99
N PRO A 249 1.46 12.91 -22.30
CA PRO A 249 1.71 11.83 -21.34
C PRO A 249 3.09 11.91 -20.66
N THR A 250 4.13 12.30 -21.40
CA THR A 250 5.49 12.42 -20.86
C THR A 250 5.60 13.49 -19.79
N GLN A 251 4.91 14.63 -19.95
CA GLN A 251 4.86 15.69 -18.96
C GLN A 251 4.09 15.25 -17.71
N ILE A 252 2.97 14.53 -17.91
CA ILE A 252 2.19 13.95 -16.80
C ILE A 252 3.04 12.94 -16.01
N MET A 253 3.72 12.00 -16.70
CA MET A 253 4.59 11.02 -16.06
C MET A 253 5.69 11.68 -15.23
N THR A 254 6.34 12.70 -15.79
CA THR A 254 7.39 13.48 -15.10
C THR A 254 6.81 14.17 -13.85
N ARG A 255 5.68 14.87 -14.00
CA ARG A 255 5.05 15.64 -12.92
C ARG A 255 4.55 14.76 -11.78
N LEU A 256 3.94 13.64 -12.12
CA LEU A 256 3.37 12.68 -11.17
C LEU A 256 4.36 11.60 -10.73
N ARG A 257 5.55 11.54 -11.32
CA ARG A 257 6.57 10.51 -11.07
C ARG A 257 6.00 9.10 -11.28
N LEU A 258 5.32 8.90 -12.41
CA LEU A 258 4.71 7.64 -12.82
C LEU A 258 5.48 7.04 -14.00
N ASP A 259 5.50 5.72 -14.08
CA ASP A 259 5.81 4.98 -15.30
C ASP A 259 4.58 4.90 -16.22
N ALA A 260 4.78 4.44 -17.45
CA ALA A 260 3.73 4.36 -18.47
C ALA A 260 2.58 3.42 -18.03
N THR A 261 2.90 2.30 -17.42
CA THR A 261 1.91 1.32 -16.94
C THR A 261 1.03 1.91 -15.82
N SER A 262 1.66 2.60 -14.88
CA SER A 262 0.95 3.30 -13.81
C SER A 262 0.06 4.43 -14.35
N LEU A 263 0.55 5.18 -15.32
CA LEU A 263 -0.25 6.25 -15.96
C LEU A 263 -1.50 5.66 -16.65
N GLU A 264 -1.33 4.61 -17.43
CA GLU A 264 -2.44 3.92 -18.11
C GLU A 264 -3.47 3.40 -17.11
N TYR A 265 -3.02 2.78 -16.01
CA TYR A 265 -3.90 2.34 -14.92
C TYR A 265 -4.77 3.48 -14.38
N TYR A 266 -4.17 4.63 -14.05
CA TYR A 266 -4.91 5.76 -13.50
C TYR A 266 -5.82 6.43 -14.53
N GLN A 267 -5.44 6.47 -15.80
CA GLN A 267 -6.30 6.95 -16.89
C GLN A 267 -7.53 6.05 -17.05
N ASN A 268 -7.36 4.73 -16.99
CA ASN A 268 -8.46 3.79 -17.03
C ASN A 268 -9.39 3.93 -15.81
N LEU A 269 -8.81 4.14 -14.63
CA LEU A 269 -9.58 4.37 -13.40
C LEU A 269 -10.40 5.67 -13.49
N LEU A 270 -9.85 6.74 -14.06
CA LEU A 270 -10.56 8.00 -14.30
C LEU A 270 -11.71 7.81 -15.28
N ARG A 271 -11.50 7.11 -16.42
CA ARG A 271 -12.56 6.81 -17.39
C ARG A 271 -13.71 6.01 -16.77
N GLN A 272 -13.41 4.99 -15.97
CA GLN A 272 -14.43 4.21 -15.27
C GLN A 272 -15.26 5.07 -14.31
N ARG A 273 -14.62 6.03 -13.65
CA ARG A 273 -15.29 6.98 -12.76
C ARG A 273 -16.23 7.93 -13.53
N ASP A 274 -15.76 8.47 -14.65
CA ASP A 274 -16.57 9.33 -15.52
C ASP A 274 -17.82 8.58 -16.01
N LEU A 275 -17.67 7.32 -16.45
CA LEU A 275 -18.78 6.48 -16.89
C LEU A 275 -19.83 6.24 -15.78
N ARG A 276 -19.39 5.93 -14.56
CA ARG A 276 -20.32 5.75 -13.41
C ARG A 276 -21.07 7.03 -13.08
N THR A 277 -20.40 8.18 -13.14
CA THR A 277 -21.03 9.48 -12.89
C THR A 277 -22.09 9.80 -13.95
N LEU A 278 -21.82 9.46 -15.21
CA LEU A 278 -22.80 9.64 -16.31
C LEU A 278 -24.00 8.69 -16.17
N GLN A 279 -23.78 7.45 -15.72
CA GLN A 279 -24.87 6.50 -15.47
C GLN A 279 -25.76 6.95 -14.30
N ALA A 280 -25.17 7.43 -13.20
CA ALA A 280 -25.91 7.94 -12.05
C ALA A 280 -26.81 9.15 -12.43
N LYS A 281 -26.32 10.06 -13.30
CA LYS A 281 -27.09 11.20 -13.79
C LYS A 281 -28.23 10.85 -14.78
N ARG A 282 -28.22 9.64 -15.36
CA ARG A 282 -29.28 9.16 -16.25
C ARG A 282 -30.40 8.45 -15.51
N THR A 283 -30.18 8.09 -14.27
CA THR A 283 -31.13 7.36 -13.42
C THR A 283 -31.87 8.26 -12.42
N THR A 284 -31.48 9.54 -12.36
CA THR A 284 -32.17 10.64 -11.66
C THR A 284 -32.94 11.50 -12.64
#